data_b3d46ac41b31658f4308debcc4d8daf6
#
_entry.id   b3d46ac41b31658f4308debcc4d8daf6
#
_cell.length_a   1.000
_cell.length_b   1.000
_cell.length_c   1.000
_cell.angle_alpha   90.00
_cell.angle_beta   90.00
_cell.angle_gamma   90.00
#
_symmetry.space_group_name_H-M   'P 1'
#
loop_
_entity.id
_entity.type
_entity.pdbx_description
1 polymer ?
#
loop_
_entity_poly.entity_id
_entity_poly.type
_entity_poly.pdbx_seq_one_letter_code
_entity_poly.pdbx_strand_id
1 'polypeptide(L)'
;MDTKMTIPFSWLSKDGRLIIVARIVRAFAYGFLSVILAIYLKLIGFNDLLIGLILTSTLLNSVVFTLVASFYADRIGRRKMLIAYAVLMSISGAIFFATSNYIALITAAFIGTINVTGTETGAFLSIEQAILPQTINDAKKMNTVYALYNMVGTFAMSAGILASGLPSILEHAYGLNQIDSIRLLFVLYSSLGVGVVGIYFSLSKKIEAEEGITVANDNSKISKPLKQSLSPKSKQVIGKLSGLFAIDSFAGGFVIQSIVSFWFFTKFGVDLTIISYIFSIAGVLTAFSFIVAAKIADKVGLINTMVFTHIPSNILLIVVAFAPTLPIAVIFYLARMALSQMDVPTRQSYIVAVVKEEERTAAAGITNISRNVTQAASPSVAGYILQSLPFLSAPFVFGGVIKIAYDVILYFNFRNMKPPDEKKQ
;
A
#
# COMPACT_ATOMS: atom_id res chain seq x y z
N MET A 1 5.76 -49.00 0.05
CA MET A 1 5.10 -47.86 0.66
C MET A 1 5.81 -46.60 0.16
N ASP A 2 5.41 -46.08 -1.01
CA ASP A 2 6.03 -44.89 -1.59
C ASP A 2 5.49 -43.65 -0.86
N THR A 3 6.26 -43.13 0.06
CA THR A 3 6.06 -41.81 0.63
C THR A 3 6.35 -40.77 -0.47
N LYS A 4 5.36 -40.51 -1.33
CA LYS A 4 5.37 -39.31 -2.17
C LYS A 4 5.51 -38.10 -1.23
N MET A 5 6.72 -37.55 -1.16
CA MET A 5 6.95 -36.24 -0.58
C MET A 5 5.96 -35.28 -1.29
N THR A 6 4.86 -34.95 -0.62
CA THR A 6 3.91 -33.96 -1.11
C THR A 6 4.63 -32.63 -1.15
N ILE A 7 5.01 -32.20 -2.36
CA ILE A 7 5.60 -30.88 -2.57
C ILE A 7 4.60 -29.87 -1.99
N PRO A 8 4.98 -29.10 -0.96
CA PRO A 8 4.10 -28.07 -0.42
C PRO A 8 3.69 -27.13 -1.58
N PHE A 9 2.38 -26.88 -1.70
CA PHE A 9 1.79 -26.09 -2.79
C PHE A 9 1.70 -26.78 -4.17
N SER A 10 1.52 -28.10 -4.22
CA SER A 10 1.28 -28.85 -5.48
C SER A 10 0.05 -28.38 -6.28
N TRP A 11 -0.90 -27.71 -5.62
CA TRP A 11 -2.09 -27.08 -6.21
C TRP A 11 -1.79 -25.76 -6.95
N LEU A 12 -0.60 -25.17 -6.78
CA LEU A 12 -0.17 -23.94 -7.40
C LEU A 12 0.75 -24.25 -8.60
N SER A 13 0.43 -23.70 -9.76
CA SER A 13 1.23 -23.88 -10.98
C SER A 13 2.63 -23.29 -10.84
N LYS A 14 3.53 -23.58 -11.81
CA LYS A 14 4.85 -22.97 -11.89
C LYS A 14 4.74 -21.44 -11.92
N ASP A 15 3.84 -20.89 -12.75
CA ASP A 15 3.62 -19.45 -12.88
C ASP A 15 3.15 -18.82 -11.56
N GLY A 16 2.22 -19.48 -10.84
CA GLY A 16 1.78 -19.02 -9.54
C GLY A 16 2.90 -18.95 -8.50
N ARG A 17 3.80 -19.95 -8.49
CA ARG A 17 4.98 -19.93 -7.62
C ARG A 17 5.94 -18.79 -7.98
N LEU A 18 6.17 -18.55 -9.27
CA LEU A 18 7.01 -17.42 -9.74
C LEU A 18 6.42 -16.07 -9.33
N ILE A 19 5.09 -15.89 -9.42
CA ILE A 19 4.41 -14.67 -8.95
C ILE A 19 4.59 -14.49 -7.45
N ILE A 20 4.44 -15.55 -6.65
CA ILE A 20 4.67 -15.47 -5.20
C ILE A 20 6.12 -15.06 -4.90
N VAL A 21 7.11 -15.62 -5.60
CA VAL A 21 8.53 -15.26 -5.43
C VAL A 21 8.77 -13.79 -5.84
N ALA A 22 8.23 -13.36 -6.98
CA ALA A 22 8.32 -11.96 -7.42
C ALA A 22 7.71 -11.01 -6.38
N ARG A 23 6.55 -11.38 -5.80
CA ARG A 23 5.90 -10.65 -4.71
C ARG A 23 6.81 -10.50 -3.49
N ILE A 24 7.45 -11.59 -3.04
CA ILE A 24 8.38 -11.58 -1.90
C ILE A 24 9.53 -10.61 -2.16
N VAL A 25 10.19 -10.73 -3.32
CA VAL A 25 11.35 -9.90 -3.68
C VAL A 25 10.99 -8.41 -3.72
N ARG A 26 9.88 -8.06 -4.37
CA ARG A 26 9.43 -6.65 -4.46
C ARG A 26 8.98 -6.11 -3.10
N ALA A 27 8.18 -6.87 -2.35
CA ALA A 27 7.70 -6.43 -1.04
C ALA A 27 8.87 -6.19 -0.08
N PHE A 28 9.90 -7.04 -0.09
CA PHE A 28 11.12 -6.82 0.65
C PHE A 28 11.80 -5.49 0.23
N ALA A 29 11.96 -5.27 -1.07
CA ALA A 29 12.56 -4.04 -1.61
C ALA A 29 11.75 -2.78 -1.21
N TYR A 30 10.43 -2.84 -1.27
CA TYR A 30 9.56 -1.75 -0.85
C TYR A 30 9.60 -1.49 0.65
N GLY A 31 9.83 -2.53 1.46
CA GLY A 31 9.93 -2.41 2.91
C GLY A 31 11.02 -1.43 3.33
N PHE A 32 12.25 -1.62 2.88
CA PHE A 32 13.34 -0.71 3.29
C PHE A 32 13.20 0.67 2.64
N LEU A 33 12.73 0.78 1.39
CA LEU A 33 12.56 2.08 0.75
C LEU A 33 11.51 2.95 1.46
N SER A 34 10.43 2.37 1.95
CA SER A 34 9.37 3.11 2.65
C SER A 34 9.86 3.77 3.95
N VAL A 35 10.97 3.29 4.50
CA VAL A 35 11.62 3.87 5.70
C VAL A 35 12.67 4.91 5.31
N ILE A 36 13.58 4.57 4.37
CA ILE A 36 14.79 5.37 4.14
C ILE A 36 14.60 6.56 3.21
N LEU A 37 13.59 6.54 2.31
CA LEU A 37 13.53 7.48 1.20
C LEU A 37 13.49 8.95 1.65
N ALA A 38 12.59 9.30 2.56
CA ALA A 38 12.48 10.68 3.02
C ALA A 38 13.72 11.12 3.83
N ILE A 39 14.30 10.21 4.62
CA ILE A 39 15.54 10.44 5.38
C ILE A 39 16.70 10.69 4.42
N TYR A 40 16.88 9.86 3.39
CA TYR A 40 17.91 10.03 2.37
C TYR A 40 17.81 11.41 1.69
N LEU A 41 16.60 11.79 1.26
CA LEU A 41 16.38 13.09 0.61
C LEU A 41 16.75 14.27 1.53
N LYS A 42 16.48 14.15 2.82
CA LYS A 42 16.89 15.16 3.81
C LYS A 42 18.40 15.23 3.97
N LEU A 43 19.07 14.09 4.06
CA LEU A 43 20.53 14.00 4.22
C LEU A 43 21.30 14.56 3.02
N ILE A 44 20.77 14.44 1.81
CA ILE A 44 21.37 15.04 0.61
C ILE A 44 21.00 16.53 0.43
N GLY A 45 20.30 17.14 1.40
CA GLY A 45 20.09 18.58 1.49
C GLY A 45 18.78 19.12 0.91
N PHE A 46 17.80 18.26 0.61
CA PHE A 46 16.50 18.75 0.14
C PHE A 46 15.67 19.34 1.28
N ASN A 47 14.97 20.43 0.97
CA ASN A 47 13.99 20.99 1.89
C ASN A 47 12.72 20.13 1.94
N ASP A 48 11.88 20.36 2.96
CA ASP A 48 10.75 19.50 3.27
C ASP A 48 9.67 19.53 2.16
N LEU A 49 9.52 20.66 1.45
CA LEU A 49 8.63 20.76 0.29
C LEU A 49 9.09 19.87 -0.87
N LEU A 50 10.38 19.90 -1.21
CA LEU A 50 10.95 19.08 -2.28
C LEU A 50 10.85 17.60 -1.96
N ILE A 51 11.04 17.21 -0.69
CA ILE A 51 10.82 15.86 -0.21
C ILE A 51 9.35 15.46 -0.43
N GLY A 52 8.41 16.30 -0.01
CA GLY A 52 6.98 16.07 -0.20
C GLY A 52 6.59 15.90 -1.66
N LEU A 53 7.16 16.69 -2.58
CA LEU A 53 6.92 16.58 -4.03
C LEU A 53 7.45 15.25 -4.61
N ILE A 54 8.62 14.77 -4.17
CA ILE A 54 9.14 13.46 -4.58
C ILE A 54 8.23 12.33 -4.08
N LEU A 55 7.78 12.38 -2.81
CA LEU A 55 6.86 11.40 -2.26
C LEU A 55 5.50 11.43 -2.98
N THR A 56 4.97 12.60 -3.31
CA THR A 56 3.78 12.77 -4.17
C THR A 56 3.99 12.10 -5.53
N SER A 57 5.15 12.28 -6.14
CA SER A 57 5.49 11.70 -7.44
C SER A 57 5.44 10.16 -7.42
N THR A 58 5.90 9.52 -6.33
CA THR A 58 5.80 8.05 -6.16
C THR A 58 4.35 7.58 -6.05
N LEU A 59 3.51 8.30 -5.32
CA LEU A 59 2.10 7.93 -5.17
C LEU A 59 1.31 8.19 -6.45
N LEU A 60 1.61 9.28 -7.16
CA LEU A 60 1.01 9.57 -8.45
C LEU A 60 1.37 8.51 -9.50
N ASN A 61 2.64 8.04 -9.51
CA ASN A 61 3.05 6.88 -10.30
C ASN A 61 2.14 5.66 -10.03
N SER A 62 1.92 5.33 -8.76
CA SER A 62 1.09 4.20 -8.38
C SER A 62 -0.34 4.31 -8.96
N VAL A 63 -0.94 5.51 -8.95
CA VAL A 63 -2.26 5.77 -9.53
C VAL A 63 -2.22 5.61 -11.05
N VAL A 64 -1.31 6.33 -11.72
CA VAL A 64 -1.21 6.34 -13.20
C VAL A 64 -0.92 4.95 -13.73
N PHE A 65 0.06 4.25 -13.17
CA PHE A 65 0.45 2.93 -13.65
C PHE A 65 -0.60 1.85 -13.36
N THR A 66 -1.35 1.98 -12.26
CA THR A 66 -2.50 1.10 -12.01
C THR A 66 -3.61 1.32 -13.05
N LEU A 67 -3.90 2.56 -13.42
CA LEU A 67 -4.86 2.86 -14.48
C LEU A 67 -4.38 2.33 -15.82
N VAL A 68 -3.11 2.59 -16.19
CA VAL A 68 -2.51 2.05 -17.42
C VAL A 68 -2.58 0.52 -17.44
N ALA A 69 -2.24 -0.15 -16.33
CA ALA A 69 -2.34 -1.60 -16.21
C ALA A 69 -3.78 -2.08 -16.41
N SER A 70 -4.75 -1.43 -15.77
CA SER A 70 -6.17 -1.83 -15.85
C SER A 70 -6.77 -1.73 -17.26
N PHE A 71 -6.31 -0.75 -18.07
CA PHE A 71 -6.83 -0.55 -19.42
C PHE A 71 -6.04 -1.29 -20.52
N TYR A 72 -4.75 -1.49 -20.31
CA TYR A 72 -3.85 -1.92 -21.38
C TYR A 72 -3.17 -3.27 -21.13
N ALA A 73 -3.21 -3.85 -19.90
CA ALA A 73 -2.49 -5.10 -19.60
C ALA A 73 -2.92 -6.27 -20.50
N ASP A 74 -4.21 -6.41 -20.77
CA ASP A 74 -4.74 -7.49 -21.60
C ASP A 74 -4.46 -7.27 -23.09
N ARG A 75 -4.23 -6.02 -23.55
CA ARG A 75 -3.93 -5.68 -24.95
C ARG A 75 -2.44 -5.77 -25.27
N ILE A 76 -1.59 -5.26 -24.37
CA ILE A 76 -0.12 -5.22 -24.54
C ILE A 76 0.47 -6.59 -24.20
N GLY A 77 -0.16 -7.30 -23.28
CA GLY A 77 0.28 -8.54 -22.66
C GLY A 77 0.70 -8.32 -21.20
N ARG A 78 0.10 -9.07 -20.28
CA ARG A 78 0.35 -9.01 -18.83
C ARG A 78 1.81 -9.21 -18.48
N ARG A 79 2.46 -10.23 -19.10
CA ARG A 79 3.89 -10.52 -18.92
C ARG A 79 4.78 -9.36 -19.36
N LYS A 80 4.50 -8.78 -20.53
CA LYS A 80 5.28 -7.65 -21.05
C LYS A 80 5.21 -6.44 -20.14
N MET A 81 4.03 -6.13 -19.62
CA MET A 81 3.85 -5.02 -18.70
C MET A 81 4.55 -5.24 -17.35
N LEU A 82 4.48 -6.46 -16.79
CA LEU A 82 5.20 -6.80 -15.58
C LEU A 82 6.72 -6.65 -15.75
N ILE A 83 7.27 -7.10 -16.89
CA ILE A 83 8.68 -6.92 -17.25
C ILE A 83 9.02 -5.43 -17.37
N ALA A 84 8.21 -4.64 -18.08
CA ALA A 84 8.45 -3.20 -18.25
C ALA A 84 8.49 -2.48 -16.88
N TYR A 85 7.54 -2.76 -15.98
CA TYR A 85 7.54 -2.17 -14.66
C TYR A 85 8.74 -2.62 -13.79
N ALA A 86 9.18 -3.87 -13.91
CA ALA A 86 10.38 -4.35 -13.23
C ALA A 86 11.67 -3.69 -13.74
N VAL A 87 11.76 -3.43 -15.06
CA VAL A 87 12.85 -2.65 -15.66
C VAL A 87 12.84 -1.21 -15.13
N LEU A 88 11.66 -0.57 -15.07
CA LEU A 88 11.53 0.78 -14.52
C LEU A 88 11.88 0.83 -13.02
N MET A 89 11.56 -0.22 -12.26
CA MET A 89 12.01 -0.41 -10.89
C MET A 89 13.55 -0.38 -10.80
N SER A 90 14.22 -1.16 -11.64
CA SER A 90 15.69 -1.24 -11.66
C SER A 90 16.34 0.09 -12.05
N ILE A 91 15.84 0.74 -13.10
CA ILE A 91 16.33 2.05 -13.58
C ILE A 91 16.17 3.11 -12.47
N SER A 92 15.03 3.15 -11.81
CA SER A 92 14.78 4.09 -10.74
C SER A 92 15.80 3.93 -9.58
N GLY A 93 16.04 2.69 -9.14
CA GLY A 93 17.06 2.41 -8.12
C GLY A 93 18.45 2.86 -8.54
N ALA A 94 18.83 2.60 -9.79
CA ALA A 94 20.12 3.03 -10.33
C ALA A 94 20.27 4.57 -10.37
N ILE A 95 19.19 5.30 -10.71
CA ILE A 95 19.21 6.78 -10.68
C ILE A 95 19.37 7.30 -9.26
N PHE A 96 18.62 6.75 -8.28
CA PHE A 96 18.77 7.15 -6.87
C PHE A 96 20.15 6.88 -6.29
N PHE A 97 20.84 5.83 -6.78
CA PHE A 97 22.23 5.57 -6.43
C PHE A 97 23.18 6.59 -7.09
N ALA A 98 23.01 6.86 -8.38
CA ALA A 98 24.00 7.55 -9.22
C ALA A 98 24.01 9.07 -9.05
N THR A 99 22.91 9.69 -8.60
CA THR A 99 22.79 11.15 -8.57
C THR A 99 22.02 11.68 -7.38
N SER A 100 22.32 12.93 -7.00
CA SER A 100 21.54 13.75 -6.07
C SER A 100 20.79 14.89 -6.78
N ASN A 101 20.72 14.89 -8.11
CA ASN A 101 20.02 15.94 -8.85
C ASN A 101 18.50 15.79 -8.67
N TYR A 102 17.83 16.87 -8.25
CA TYR A 102 16.41 16.89 -7.94
C TYR A 102 15.52 16.43 -9.11
N ILE A 103 15.80 16.95 -10.34
CA ILE A 103 15.00 16.61 -11.53
C ILE A 103 15.13 15.14 -11.87
N ALA A 104 16.33 14.59 -11.76
CA ALA A 104 16.55 13.17 -11.99
C ALA A 104 15.82 12.30 -10.94
N LEU A 105 15.87 12.69 -9.66
CA LEU A 105 15.23 11.93 -8.58
C LEU A 105 13.70 12.01 -8.62
N ILE A 106 13.10 13.16 -8.93
CA ILE A 106 11.65 13.27 -9.07
C ILE A 106 11.15 12.48 -10.29
N THR A 107 11.93 12.49 -11.39
CA THR A 107 11.63 11.68 -12.56
C THR A 107 11.74 10.19 -12.26
N ALA A 108 12.80 9.77 -11.58
CA ALA A 108 12.97 8.39 -11.12
C ALA A 108 11.86 7.94 -10.18
N ALA A 109 11.41 8.80 -9.27
CA ALA A 109 10.28 8.55 -8.38
C ALA A 109 8.96 8.38 -9.14
N PHE A 110 8.78 9.15 -10.22
CA PHE A 110 7.58 9.07 -11.06
C PHE A 110 7.57 7.87 -11.99
N ILE A 111 8.70 7.48 -12.59
CA ILE A 111 8.75 6.33 -13.51
C ILE A 111 8.99 5.01 -12.79
N GLY A 112 9.67 5.03 -11.64
CA GLY A 112 9.96 3.85 -10.85
C GLY A 112 8.75 3.40 -10.04
N THR A 113 8.78 2.17 -9.56
CA THR A 113 7.70 1.61 -8.74
C THR A 113 8.02 1.70 -7.26
N ILE A 114 8.58 2.84 -6.82
CA ILE A 114 8.98 3.08 -5.42
C ILE A 114 7.72 3.13 -4.53
N ASN A 115 7.77 2.46 -3.39
CA ASN A 115 6.71 2.49 -2.39
C ASN A 115 7.15 3.26 -1.14
N VAL A 116 6.30 4.17 -0.69
CA VAL A 116 6.55 5.07 0.45
C VAL A 116 5.53 4.90 1.58
N THR A 117 4.52 4.04 1.38
CA THR A 117 3.38 3.91 2.30
C THR A 117 3.55 2.81 3.34
N GLY A 118 4.47 1.86 3.13
CA GLY A 118 4.61 0.66 3.96
C GLY A 118 3.58 -0.44 3.66
N THR A 119 2.78 -0.27 2.60
CA THR A 119 1.87 -1.29 2.06
C THR A 119 2.02 -1.31 0.55
N GLU A 120 2.04 -2.49 -0.07
CA GLU A 120 2.17 -2.52 -1.53
C GLU A 120 0.86 -2.13 -2.21
N THR A 121 0.97 -1.15 -3.10
CA THR A 121 -0.08 -0.66 -3.99
C THR A 121 0.49 -0.52 -5.40
N GLY A 122 -0.35 -0.40 -6.40
CA GLY A 122 0.09 -0.07 -7.76
C GLY A 122 -0.10 -1.18 -8.78
N ALA A 123 0.55 -1.00 -9.92
CA ALA A 123 0.30 -1.78 -11.13
C ALA A 123 0.66 -3.27 -11.02
N PHE A 124 1.76 -3.60 -10.35
CA PHE A 124 2.13 -5.00 -10.13
C PHE A 124 1.03 -5.77 -9.42
N LEU A 125 0.51 -5.19 -8.32
CA LEU A 125 -0.56 -5.81 -7.54
C LEU A 125 -1.80 -6.09 -8.40
N SER A 126 -2.19 -5.12 -9.22
CA SER A 126 -3.36 -5.24 -10.10
C SER A 126 -3.21 -6.35 -11.13
N ILE A 127 -2.04 -6.43 -11.80
CA ILE A 127 -1.79 -7.44 -12.85
C ILE A 127 -1.63 -8.82 -12.23
N GLU A 128 -0.86 -8.96 -11.16
CA GLU A 128 -0.62 -10.25 -10.51
C GLU A 128 -1.90 -10.83 -9.91
N GLN A 129 -2.73 -10.00 -9.26
CA GLN A 129 -4.02 -10.46 -8.75
C GLN A 129 -4.97 -10.91 -9.86
N ALA A 130 -4.89 -10.33 -11.05
CA ALA A 130 -5.66 -10.80 -12.21
C ALA A 130 -5.14 -12.12 -12.79
N ILE A 131 -3.85 -12.44 -12.58
CA ILE A 131 -3.24 -13.70 -13.04
C ILE A 131 -3.47 -14.85 -12.05
N LEU A 132 -3.47 -14.58 -10.73
CA LEU A 132 -3.54 -15.59 -9.68
C LEU A 132 -4.65 -16.66 -9.88
N PRO A 133 -5.89 -16.32 -10.28
CA PRO A 133 -6.93 -17.32 -10.54
C PRO A 133 -6.56 -18.37 -11.58
N GLN A 134 -5.77 -17.98 -12.59
CA GLN A 134 -5.35 -18.88 -13.69
C GLN A 134 -4.20 -19.81 -13.27
N THR A 135 -3.62 -19.60 -12.09
CA THR A 135 -2.45 -20.35 -11.59
C THR A 135 -2.80 -21.49 -10.65
N ILE A 136 -4.08 -21.66 -10.33
CA ILE A 136 -4.57 -22.69 -9.41
C ILE A 136 -5.31 -23.80 -10.18
N ASN A 137 -5.09 -25.05 -9.78
CA ASN A 137 -5.75 -26.21 -10.39
C ASN A 137 -7.10 -26.54 -9.73
N ASP A 138 -7.43 -25.94 -8.60
CA ASP A 138 -8.66 -26.18 -7.82
C ASP A 138 -9.30 -24.84 -7.43
N ALA A 139 -10.47 -24.55 -7.99
CA ALA A 139 -11.22 -23.31 -7.71
C ALA A 139 -11.51 -23.10 -6.20
N LYS A 140 -11.60 -24.18 -5.40
CA LYS A 140 -11.77 -24.07 -3.94
C LYS A 140 -10.58 -23.42 -3.24
N LYS A 141 -9.41 -23.35 -3.90
CA LYS A 141 -8.19 -22.72 -3.37
C LYS A 141 -8.07 -21.23 -3.70
N MET A 142 -9.06 -20.61 -4.33
CA MET A 142 -9.04 -19.20 -4.70
C MET A 142 -8.74 -18.29 -3.51
N ASN A 143 -9.48 -18.40 -2.42
CA ASN A 143 -9.23 -17.61 -1.21
C ASN A 143 -7.87 -17.92 -0.59
N THR A 144 -7.42 -19.19 -0.68
CA THR A 144 -6.12 -19.61 -0.14
C THR A 144 -4.96 -18.95 -0.89
N VAL A 145 -5.02 -18.84 -2.23
CA VAL A 145 -3.94 -18.22 -3.00
C VAL A 145 -3.83 -16.72 -2.72
N TYR A 146 -4.96 -16.01 -2.62
CA TYR A 146 -4.94 -14.59 -2.25
C TYR A 146 -4.45 -14.38 -0.82
N ALA A 147 -4.87 -15.21 0.12
CA ALA A 147 -4.37 -15.17 1.50
C ALA A 147 -2.86 -15.41 1.57
N LEU A 148 -2.36 -16.44 0.87
CA LEU A 148 -0.93 -16.73 0.77
C LEU A 148 -0.17 -15.54 0.16
N TYR A 149 -0.64 -15.00 -0.97
CA TYR A 149 -0.04 -13.87 -1.67
C TYR A 149 0.08 -12.62 -0.76
N ASN A 150 -0.98 -12.30 -0.02
CA ASN A 150 -0.97 -11.16 0.89
C ASN A 150 -0.08 -11.42 2.11
N MET A 151 -0.14 -12.61 2.69
CA MET A 151 0.66 -13.00 3.85
C MET A 151 2.16 -12.94 3.56
N VAL A 152 2.61 -13.56 2.48
CA VAL A 152 4.04 -13.55 2.12
C VAL A 152 4.51 -12.13 1.78
N GLY A 153 3.68 -11.33 1.12
CA GLY A 153 3.97 -9.92 0.85
C GLY A 153 4.18 -9.11 2.13
N THR A 154 3.31 -9.28 3.12
CA THR A 154 3.39 -8.58 4.40
C THR A 154 4.64 -8.98 5.19
N PHE A 155 4.94 -10.28 5.28
CA PHE A 155 6.16 -10.73 5.97
C PHE A 155 7.43 -10.29 5.25
N ALA A 156 7.47 -10.37 3.93
CA ALA A 156 8.61 -9.91 3.14
C ALA A 156 8.84 -8.40 3.30
N MET A 157 7.76 -7.61 3.33
CA MET A 157 7.84 -6.18 3.59
C MET A 157 8.37 -5.88 4.99
N SER A 158 7.90 -6.59 6.01
CA SER A 158 8.41 -6.44 7.38
C SER A 158 9.91 -6.79 7.48
N ALA A 159 10.35 -7.83 6.77
CA ALA A 159 11.77 -8.16 6.67
C ALA A 159 12.56 -7.07 5.92
N GLY A 160 11.99 -6.49 4.87
CA GLY A 160 12.57 -5.34 4.18
C GLY A 160 12.67 -4.09 5.07
N ILE A 161 11.66 -3.84 5.89
CA ILE A 161 11.70 -2.76 6.90
C ILE A 161 12.87 -2.99 7.87
N LEU A 162 13.09 -4.22 8.35
CA LEU A 162 14.26 -4.52 9.18
C LEU A 162 15.57 -4.25 8.43
N ALA A 163 15.65 -4.57 7.14
CA ALA A 163 16.84 -4.29 6.33
C ALA A 163 17.12 -2.79 6.17
N SER A 164 16.15 -1.90 6.43
CA SER A 164 16.39 -0.45 6.45
C SER A 164 17.36 0.00 7.56
N GLY A 165 17.62 -0.84 8.55
CA GLY A 165 18.65 -0.62 9.58
C GLY A 165 20.09 -0.93 9.13
N LEU A 166 20.29 -1.63 8.01
CA LEU A 166 21.62 -1.99 7.51
C LEU A 166 22.56 -0.78 7.31
N PRO A 167 22.12 0.40 6.82
CA PRO A 167 23.02 1.55 6.70
C PRO A 167 23.67 1.96 8.02
N SER A 168 22.94 1.99 9.14
CA SER A 168 23.55 2.29 10.45
C SER A 168 24.53 1.21 10.89
N ILE A 169 24.27 -0.05 10.59
CA ILE A 169 25.23 -1.14 10.89
C ILE A 169 26.50 -0.97 10.06
N LEU A 170 26.38 -0.64 8.76
CA LEU A 170 27.53 -0.41 7.88
C LEU A 170 28.35 0.82 8.31
N GLU A 171 27.68 1.87 8.75
CA GLU A 171 28.32 3.06 9.31
C GLU A 171 29.17 2.72 10.55
N HIS A 172 28.60 2.00 11.52
CA HIS A 172 29.30 1.65 12.76
C HIS A 172 30.38 0.57 12.57
N ALA A 173 30.14 -0.42 11.71
CA ALA A 173 31.08 -1.55 11.54
C ALA A 173 32.23 -1.25 10.58
N TYR A 174 32.01 -0.44 9.54
CA TYR A 174 32.96 -0.17 8.47
C TYR A 174 33.34 1.29 8.32
N GLY A 175 32.77 2.20 9.12
CA GLY A 175 33.05 3.64 9.04
C GLY A 175 32.55 4.31 7.75
N LEU A 176 31.58 3.72 7.07
CA LEU A 176 30.99 4.30 5.85
C LEU A 176 30.17 5.54 6.19
N ASN A 177 30.16 6.52 5.27
CA ASN A 177 29.25 7.66 5.40
C ASN A 177 27.80 7.18 5.32
N GLN A 178 26.91 7.79 6.12
CA GLN A 178 25.48 7.44 6.19
C GLN A 178 24.80 7.52 4.83
N ILE A 179 25.09 8.56 4.03
CA ILE A 179 24.52 8.73 2.68
C ILE A 179 24.95 7.57 1.77
N ASP A 180 26.23 7.22 1.79
CA ASP A 180 26.75 6.15 0.94
C ASP A 180 26.23 4.78 1.38
N SER A 181 26.07 4.56 2.68
CA SER A 181 25.45 3.35 3.23
C SER A 181 23.98 3.22 2.77
N ILE A 182 23.22 4.31 2.75
CA ILE A 182 21.86 4.31 2.21
C ILE A 182 21.85 4.07 0.70
N ARG A 183 22.80 4.64 -0.04
CA ARG A 183 22.93 4.40 -1.49
C ARG A 183 23.11 2.94 -1.84
N LEU A 184 23.77 2.15 -1.01
CA LEU A 184 23.89 0.70 -1.22
C LEU A 184 22.53 -0.01 -1.20
N LEU A 185 21.55 0.50 -0.43
CA LEU A 185 20.19 -0.03 -0.48
C LEU A 185 19.48 0.30 -1.81
N PHE A 186 19.80 1.42 -2.47
CA PHE A 186 19.29 1.67 -3.83
C PHE A 186 19.95 0.76 -4.87
N VAL A 187 21.23 0.38 -4.69
CA VAL A 187 21.87 -0.66 -5.51
C VAL A 187 21.18 -2.00 -5.30
N LEU A 188 20.90 -2.37 -4.05
CA LEU A 188 20.15 -3.59 -3.73
C LEU A 188 18.76 -3.55 -4.36
N TYR A 189 18.04 -2.43 -4.26
CA TYR A 189 16.73 -2.25 -4.88
C TYR A 189 16.78 -2.45 -6.41
N SER A 190 17.75 -1.83 -7.07
CA SER A 190 17.99 -1.98 -8.51
C SER A 190 18.28 -3.44 -8.89
N SER A 191 19.14 -4.12 -8.13
CA SER A 191 19.51 -5.51 -8.35
C SER A 191 18.34 -6.47 -8.15
N LEU A 192 17.53 -6.24 -7.11
CA LEU A 192 16.29 -6.99 -6.89
C LEU A 192 15.30 -6.78 -8.04
N GLY A 193 15.22 -5.56 -8.59
CA GLY A 193 14.44 -5.26 -9.79
C GLY A 193 14.89 -6.09 -11.00
N VAL A 194 16.21 -6.21 -11.25
CA VAL A 194 16.76 -7.09 -12.29
C VAL A 194 16.38 -8.55 -12.03
N GLY A 195 16.45 -9.00 -10.77
CA GLY A 195 16.00 -10.35 -10.39
C GLY A 195 14.52 -10.59 -10.71
N VAL A 196 13.66 -9.60 -10.42
CA VAL A 196 12.23 -9.64 -10.75
C VAL A 196 11.99 -9.69 -12.25
N VAL A 197 12.77 -8.95 -13.06
CA VAL A 197 12.76 -9.07 -14.54
C VAL A 197 13.00 -10.52 -14.96
N GLY A 198 14.05 -11.18 -14.42
CA GLY A 198 14.35 -12.59 -14.71
C GLY A 198 13.21 -13.54 -14.35
N ILE A 199 12.56 -13.30 -13.19
CA ILE A 199 11.39 -14.09 -12.76
C ILE A 199 10.24 -13.93 -13.77
N TYR A 200 9.91 -12.71 -14.19
CA TYR A 200 8.82 -12.48 -15.15
C TYR A 200 9.15 -12.96 -16.57
N PHE A 201 10.41 -12.96 -16.97
CA PHE A 201 10.81 -13.63 -18.22
C PHE A 201 10.57 -15.13 -18.19
N SER A 202 10.54 -15.75 -17.01
CA SER A 202 10.30 -17.19 -16.83
C SER A 202 8.82 -17.57 -16.80
N LEU A 203 7.90 -16.58 -16.78
CA LEU A 203 6.46 -16.83 -16.84
C LEU A 203 6.05 -17.37 -18.20
N SER A 204 5.11 -18.31 -18.22
CA SER A 204 4.58 -18.88 -19.46
C SER A 204 3.60 -17.91 -20.15
N LYS A 205 3.32 -18.18 -21.43
CA LYS A 205 2.29 -17.42 -22.17
C LYS A 205 0.87 -17.68 -21.66
N LYS A 206 0.66 -18.70 -20.84
CA LYS A 206 -0.66 -19.05 -20.29
C LYS A 206 -1.26 -18.01 -19.35
N ILE A 207 -0.43 -17.08 -18.85
CA ILE A 207 -0.89 -15.97 -17.98
C ILE A 207 -1.50 -14.80 -18.76
N GLU A 208 -1.31 -14.77 -20.08
CA GLU A 208 -1.94 -13.77 -20.91
C GLU A 208 -3.47 -13.96 -20.93
N ALA A 209 -4.21 -12.88 -21.13
CA ALA A 209 -5.63 -13.00 -21.37
C ALA A 209 -5.83 -13.82 -22.67
N GLU A 210 -6.69 -14.84 -22.63
CA GLU A 210 -7.00 -15.61 -23.84
C GLU A 210 -7.56 -14.66 -24.90
N GLU A 211 -6.83 -14.50 -26.02
CA GLU A 211 -7.35 -13.84 -27.20
C GLU A 211 -8.54 -14.63 -27.71
N GLY A 212 -9.76 -14.11 -27.47
CA GLY A 212 -10.93 -14.57 -28.19
C GLY A 212 -11.69 -15.76 -27.61
N ILE A 213 -12.04 -15.77 -26.32
CA ILE A 213 -13.35 -16.30 -25.96
C ILE A 213 -14.37 -15.17 -26.11
N THR A 214 -14.60 -14.75 -27.33
CA THR A 214 -15.97 -14.50 -27.78
C THR A 214 -16.66 -15.86 -27.67
N VAL A 215 -17.33 -16.11 -26.57
CA VAL A 215 -18.31 -17.19 -26.49
C VAL A 215 -19.40 -16.85 -27.52
N ALA A 216 -19.12 -17.23 -28.78
CA ALA A 216 -20.14 -17.38 -29.79
C ALA A 216 -20.87 -18.68 -29.43
N ASN A 217 -21.87 -18.55 -28.59
CA ASN A 217 -23.07 -19.36 -28.45
C ASN A 217 -23.51 -19.39 -26.97
N ASP A 218 -24.10 -18.34 -26.51
CA ASP A 218 -25.37 -18.38 -25.81
C ASP A 218 -25.91 -16.96 -25.67
N ASN A 219 -27.22 -16.78 -25.85
CA ASN A 219 -27.93 -15.51 -25.77
C ASN A 219 -28.00 -14.94 -24.34
N SER A 220 -26.91 -14.94 -23.59
CA SER A 220 -26.78 -14.26 -22.31
C SER A 220 -25.78 -13.13 -22.43
N LYS A 221 -26.29 -11.94 -22.56
CA LYS A 221 -25.72 -10.59 -22.33
C LYS A 221 -24.21 -10.56 -22.02
N ILE A 222 -23.41 -10.37 -23.08
CA ILE A 222 -22.02 -9.91 -22.99
C ILE A 222 -22.04 -8.67 -22.10
N SER A 223 -21.47 -8.77 -20.91
CA SER A 223 -21.23 -7.63 -20.04
C SER A 223 -20.19 -6.73 -20.72
N LYS A 224 -20.68 -5.71 -21.40
CA LYS A 224 -19.86 -4.61 -21.93
C LYS A 224 -19.00 -4.05 -20.77
N PRO A 225 -17.67 -3.93 -20.92
CA PRO A 225 -16.84 -3.36 -19.88
C PRO A 225 -17.29 -1.92 -19.59
N LEU A 226 -17.54 -1.62 -18.33
CA LEU A 226 -17.76 -0.28 -17.78
C LEU A 226 -18.99 0.54 -18.22
N LYS A 227 -20.09 -0.08 -18.66
CA LYS A 227 -21.38 0.63 -18.81
C LYS A 227 -22.45 0.19 -17.80
N GLN A 228 -22.09 -0.48 -16.71
CA GLN A 228 -23.02 -0.61 -15.57
C GLN A 228 -23.00 0.73 -14.81
N SER A 229 -23.88 1.64 -15.23
CA SER A 229 -24.12 2.86 -14.48
C SER A 229 -24.77 2.47 -13.16
N LEU A 230 -24.15 2.88 -12.05
CA LEU A 230 -24.77 2.78 -10.73
C LEU A 230 -26.20 3.30 -10.78
N SER A 231 -27.12 2.65 -10.10
CA SER A 231 -28.48 3.14 -9.90
C SER A 231 -28.46 4.53 -9.22
N PRO A 232 -29.47 5.37 -9.39
CA PRO A 232 -29.49 6.72 -8.79
C PRO A 232 -29.25 6.68 -7.28
N LYS A 233 -29.80 5.70 -6.57
CA LYS A 233 -29.60 5.51 -5.14
C LYS A 233 -28.15 5.13 -4.82
N SER A 234 -27.57 4.17 -5.54
CA SER A 234 -26.17 3.76 -5.36
C SER A 234 -25.19 4.88 -5.72
N LYS A 235 -25.48 5.68 -6.77
CA LYS A 235 -24.67 6.86 -7.11
C LYS A 235 -24.59 7.86 -5.95
N GLN A 236 -25.71 8.13 -5.28
CA GLN A 236 -25.75 9.06 -4.16
C GLN A 236 -24.95 8.52 -2.96
N VAL A 237 -25.12 7.23 -2.63
CA VAL A 237 -24.40 6.58 -1.52
C VAL A 237 -22.91 6.53 -1.80
N ILE A 238 -22.52 6.01 -2.99
CA ILE A 238 -21.12 5.87 -3.37
C ILE A 238 -20.46 7.24 -3.55
N GLY A 239 -21.14 8.24 -4.06
CA GLY A 239 -20.64 9.60 -4.15
C GLY A 239 -20.29 10.19 -2.77
N LYS A 240 -21.18 10.05 -1.77
CA LYS A 240 -20.93 10.48 -0.40
C LYS A 240 -19.77 9.70 0.24
N LEU A 241 -19.74 8.36 0.09
CA LEU A 241 -18.66 7.52 0.61
C LEU A 241 -17.32 7.87 -0.05
N SER A 242 -17.29 8.06 -1.37
CA SER A 242 -16.09 8.45 -2.11
C SER A 242 -15.52 9.78 -1.62
N GLY A 243 -16.38 10.77 -1.39
CA GLY A 243 -15.96 12.06 -0.82
C GLY A 243 -15.39 11.94 0.59
N LEU A 244 -16.05 11.18 1.46
CA LEU A 244 -15.56 10.95 2.83
C LEU A 244 -14.24 10.15 2.83
N PHE A 245 -14.15 9.08 2.04
CA PHE A 245 -12.92 8.27 1.94
C PHE A 245 -11.78 9.06 1.27
N ALA A 246 -12.08 10.02 0.40
CA ALA A 246 -11.10 10.95 -0.14
C ALA A 246 -10.49 11.82 0.96
N ILE A 247 -11.32 12.37 1.86
CA ILE A 247 -10.87 13.16 3.02
C ILE A 247 -9.99 12.32 3.94
N ASP A 248 -10.41 11.10 4.29
CA ASP A 248 -9.61 10.16 5.09
C ASP A 248 -8.26 9.86 4.45
N SER A 249 -8.27 9.52 3.15
CA SER A 249 -7.05 9.18 2.42
C SER A 249 -6.12 10.36 2.24
N PHE A 250 -6.65 11.57 2.02
CA PHE A 250 -5.89 12.80 2.01
C PHE A 250 -5.18 13.00 3.35
N ALA A 251 -5.89 12.90 4.46
CA ALA A 251 -5.31 12.99 5.79
C ALA A 251 -4.30 11.86 6.08
N GLY A 252 -4.56 10.65 5.57
CA GLY A 252 -3.65 9.50 5.66
C GLY A 252 -2.31 9.75 4.96
N GLY A 253 -2.31 10.51 3.87
CA GLY A 253 -1.11 10.85 3.15
C GLY A 253 -0.15 11.79 3.90
N PHE A 254 -0.62 12.53 4.93
CA PHE A 254 0.25 13.30 5.83
C PHE A 254 1.13 12.42 6.72
N VAL A 255 0.75 11.18 6.94
CA VAL A 255 1.39 10.26 7.88
C VAL A 255 1.72 8.91 7.23
N ILE A 256 2.10 8.94 5.95
CA ILE A 256 2.67 7.76 5.28
C ILE A 256 3.99 7.36 5.95
N GLN A 257 4.37 6.09 5.80
CA GLN A 257 5.50 5.52 6.52
C GLN A 257 6.78 6.33 6.35
N SER A 258 7.10 6.82 5.15
CA SER A 258 8.30 7.65 4.91
C SER A 258 8.28 8.98 5.69
N ILE A 259 7.12 9.65 5.81
CA ILE A 259 7.01 10.90 6.59
C ILE A 259 7.14 10.61 8.09
N VAL A 260 6.52 9.54 8.57
CA VAL A 260 6.61 9.15 9.99
C VAL A 260 8.04 8.73 10.35
N SER A 261 8.72 7.97 9.49
CA SER A 261 10.11 7.58 9.64
C SER A 261 11.04 8.81 9.69
N PHE A 262 10.86 9.74 8.75
CA PHE A 262 11.55 11.02 8.73
C PHE A 262 11.31 11.83 10.02
N TRP A 263 10.08 11.85 10.55
CA TRP A 263 9.75 12.53 11.80
C TRP A 263 10.49 11.92 13.00
N PHE A 264 10.52 10.58 13.15
CA PHE A 264 11.28 9.91 14.21
C PHE A 264 12.77 10.23 14.12
N PHE A 265 13.34 10.17 12.92
CA PHE A 265 14.74 10.50 12.65
C PHE A 265 15.07 11.94 13.04
N THR A 266 14.26 12.90 12.60
CA THR A 266 14.54 14.33 12.80
C THR A 266 14.25 14.79 14.22
N LYS A 267 13.16 14.32 14.84
CA LYS A 267 12.74 14.76 16.17
C LYS A 267 13.59 14.18 17.30
N PHE A 268 13.94 12.90 17.20
CA PHE A 268 14.63 12.19 18.27
C PHE A 268 16.10 11.87 17.96
N GLY A 269 16.58 12.13 16.76
CA GLY A 269 17.95 11.84 16.36
C GLY A 269 18.31 10.35 16.40
N VAL A 270 17.31 9.48 16.25
CA VAL A 270 17.52 8.02 16.31
C VAL A 270 18.02 7.48 14.99
N ASP A 271 18.87 6.46 15.06
CA ASP A 271 19.41 5.80 13.89
C ASP A 271 18.37 4.93 13.14
N LEU A 272 18.73 4.51 11.94
CA LEU A 272 17.88 3.69 11.09
C LEU A 272 17.60 2.29 11.68
N THR A 273 18.49 1.77 12.53
CA THR A 273 18.31 0.47 13.20
C THR A 273 17.11 0.54 14.16
N ILE A 274 17.03 1.57 15.00
CA ILE A 274 15.93 1.76 15.94
C ILE A 274 14.62 1.97 15.17
N ILE A 275 14.66 2.82 14.13
CA ILE A 275 13.50 3.08 13.27
C ILE A 275 13.01 1.77 12.62
N SER A 276 13.92 0.94 12.13
CA SER A 276 13.57 -0.33 11.50
C SER A 276 12.84 -1.29 12.45
N TYR A 277 13.26 -1.36 13.71
CA TYR A 277 12.56 -2.14 14.73
C TYR A 277 11.16 -1.59 15.03
N ILE A 278 11.01 -0.29 15.20
CA ILE A 278 9.72 0.35 15.47
C ILE A 278 8.72 0.02 14.37
N PHE A 279 9.09 0.20 13.10
CA PHE A 279 8.18 -0.03 11.98
C PHE A 279 7.94 -1.51 11.69
N SER A 280 8.91 -2.38 11.94
CA SER A 280 8.71 -3.82 11.81
C SER A 280 7.71 -4.35 12.83
N ILE A 281 7.84 -3.95 14.09
CA ILE A 281 6.88 -4.29 15.15
C ILE A 281 5.49 -3.69 14.81
N ALA A 282 5.43 -2.45 14.34
CA ALA A 282 4.21 -1.81 13.91
C ALA A 282 3.50 -2.59 12.79
N GLY A 283 4.24 -3.11 11.81
CA GLY A 283 3.72 -3.96 10.74
C GLY A 283 3.12 -5.26 11.26
N VAL A 284 3.78 -5.93 12.21
CA VAL A 284 3.26 -7.14 12.85
C VAL A 284 1.96 -6.84 13.61
N LEU A 285 1.92 -5.78 14.42
CA LEU A 285 0.71 -5.36 15.14
C LEU A 285 -0.44 -5.07 14.18
N THR A 286 -0.16 -4.39 13.07
CA THR A 286 -1.15 -4.11 12.02
C THR A 286 -1.71 -5.40 11.42
N ALA A 287 -0.88 -6.40 11.14
CA ALA A 287 -1.35 -7.68 10.59
C ALA A 287 -2.32 -8.40 11.56
N PHE A 288 -2.03 -8.39 12.85
CA PHE A 288 -2.94 -8.94 13.86
C PHE A 288 -4.24 -8.14 14.00
N SER A 289 -4.19 -6.82 13.81
CA SER A 289 -5.37 -5.96 13.95
C SER A 289 -6.47 -6.29 12.94
N PHE A 290 -6.14 -6.77 11.73
CA PHE A 290 -7.13 -7.19 10.74
C PHE A 290 -8.01 -8.35 11.22
N ILE A 291 -7.41 -9.32 11.93
CA ILE A 291 -8.14 -10.48 12.48
C ILE A 291 -9.08 -10.02 13.59
N VAL A 292 -8.60 -9.12 14.44
CA VAL A 292 -9.40 -8.55 15.55
C VAL A 292 -10.54 -7.71 14.99
N ALA A 293 -10.30 -6.91 13.95
CA ALA A 293 -11.31 -6.09 13.29
C ALA A 293 -12.52 -6.91 12.80
N ALA A 294 -12.25 -8.05 12.14
CA ALA A 294 -13.32 -8.92 11.65
C ALA A 294 -14.21 -9.42 12.81
N LYS A 295 -13.60 -9.88 13.90
CA LYS A 295 -14.34 -10.35 15.09
C LYS A 295 -15.14 -9.25 15.79
N ILE A 296 -14.64 -8.01 15.80
CA ILE A 296 -15.36 -6.87 16.36
C ILE A 296 -16.55 -6.52 15.44
N ALA A 297 -16.32 -6.49 14.11
CA ALA A 297 -17.36 -6.16 13.15
C ALA A 297 -18.56 -7.12 13.20
N ASP A 298 -18.32 -8.41 13.45
CA ASP A 298 -19.37 -9.40 13.63
C ASP A 298 -20.27 -9.11 14.85
N LYS A 299 -19.75 -8.39 15.86
CA LYS A 299 -20.48 -8.11 17.12
C LYS A 299 -21.16 -6.74 17.13
N VAL A 300 -20.49 -5.71 16.64
CA VAL A 300 -20.95 -4.33 16.77
C VAL A 300 -21.34 -3.67 15.45
N GLY A 301 -21.12 -4.38 14.32
CA GLY A 301 -21.40 -3.92 12.96
C GLY A 301 -20.25 -3.16 12.32
N LEU A 302 -20.32 -3.02 10.98
CA LEU A 302 -19.22 -2.50 10.18
C LEU A 302 -18.93 -1.02 10.46
N ILE A 303 -19.95 -0.16 10.48
CA ILE A 303 -19.77 1.29 10.71
C ILE A 303 -19.22 1.57 12.12
N ASN A 304 -19.77 0.90 13.15
CA ASN A 304 -19.30 1.09 14.50
C ASN A 304 -17.83 0.65 14.64
N THR A 305 -17.45 -0.49 14.04
CA THR A 305 -16.06 -0.94 14.03
C THR A 305 -15.16 0.07 13.36
N MET A 306 -15.52 0.56 12.16
CA MET A 306 -14.73 1.59 11.45
C MET A 306 -14.48 2.80 12.34
N VAL A 307 -15.53 3.37 12.93
CA VAL A 307 -15.44 4.65 13.64
C VAL A 307 -14.79 4.49 15.03
N PHE A 308 -15.26 3.52 15.82
CA PHE A 308 -14.80 3.39 17.22
C PHE A 308 -13.42 2.76 17.37
N THR A 309 -12.83 2.18 16.34
CA THR A 309 -11.40 1.83 16.33
C THR A 309 -10.53 2.95 15.75
N HIS A 310 -11.07 3.70 14.78
CA HIS A 310 -10.31 4.72 14.06
C HIS A 310 -10.17 6.03 14.86
N ILE A 311 -11.21 6.50 15.56
CA ILE A 311 -11.13 7.70 16.42
C ILE A 311 -10.03 7.58 17.49
N PRO A 312 -9.98 6.50 18.32
CA PRO A 312 -8.89 6.36 19.29
C PRO A 312 -7.50 6.31 18.64
N SER A 313 -7.38 5.65 17.50
CA SER A 313 -6.14 5.62 16.72
C SER A 313 -5.69 7.03 16.30
N ASN A 314 -6.63 7.88 15.88
CA ASN A 314 -6.33 9.25 15.45
C ASN A 314 -6.05 10.20 16.64
N ILE A 315 -6.67 9.96 17.79
CA ILE A 315 -6.29 10.63 19.04
C ILE A 315 -4.86 10.26 19.42
N LEU A 316 -4.50 8.96 19.37
CA LEU A 316 -3.13 8.51 19.62
C LEU A 316 -2.14 9.12 18.62
N LEU A 317 -2.52 9.31 17.35
CA LEU A 317 -1.69 10.02 16.37
C LEU A 317 -1.37 11.46 16.80
N ILE A 318 -2.37 12.18 17.31
CA ILE A 318 -2.18 13.54 17.84
C ILE A 318 -1.30 13.49 19.08
N VAL A 319 -1.51 12.54 19.99
CA VAL A 319 -0.69 12.38 21.20
C VAL A 319 0.78 12.11 20.84
N VAL A 320 1.07 11.28 19.83
CA VAL A 320 2.42 11.04 19.33
C VAL A 320 3.10 12.36 18.91
N ALA A 321 2.37 13.28 18.27
CA ALA A 321 2.90 14.60 17.87
C ALA A 321 3.54 15.38 19.03
N PHE A 322 2.98 15.26 20.23
CA PHE A 322 3.41 15.95 21.43
C PHE A 322 4.31 15.13 22.37
N ALA A 323 4.66 13.89 21.99
CA ALA A 323 5.50 13.02 22.82
C ALA A 323 6.85 13.69 23.13
N PRO A 324 7.23 13.84 24.41
CA PRO A 324 8.47 14.51 24.79
C PRO A 324 9.72 13.62 24.64
N THR A 325 9.55 12.30 24.65
CA THR A 325 10.66 11.33 24.58
C THR A 325 10.37 10.22 23.58
N LEU A 326 11.41 9.61 23.06
CA LEU A 326 11.29 8.48 22.13
C LEU A 326 10.47 7.31 22.67
N PRO A 327 10.67 6.80 23.90
CA PRO A 327 9.88 5.68 24.41
C PRO A 327 8.37 5.98 24.44
N ILE A 328 7.98 7.19 24.85
CA ILE A 328 6.59 7.63 24.88
C ILE A 328 6.02 7.68 23.46
N ALA A 329 6.76 8.25 22.51
CA ALA A 329 6.36 8.29 21.09
C ALA A 329 6.16 6.88 20.53
N VAL A 330 7.09 5.96 20.81
CA VAL A 330 7.03 4.57 20.34
C VAL A 330 5.81 3.84 20.92
N ILE A 331 5.56 3.95 22.22
CA ILE A 331 4.43 3.29 22.87
C ILE A 331 3.11 3.75 22.22
N PHE A 332 2.89 5.07 22.10
CA PHE A 332 1.66 5.59 21.50
C PHE A 332 1.56 5.29 20.00
N TYR A 333 2.69 5.30 19.27
CA TYR A 333 2.71 4.94 17.87
C TYR A 333 2.36 3.47 17.65
N LEU A 334 2.91 2.54 18.44
CA LEU A 334 2.59 1.11 18.35
C LEU A 334 1.15 0.84 18.77
N ALA A 335 0.65 1.48 19.84
CA ALA A 335 -0.76 1.40 20.24
C ALA A 335 -1.69 1.91 19.13
N ARG A 336 -1.32 3.03 18.47
CA ARG A 336 -2.03 3.51 17.28
C ARG A 336 -2.05 2.46 16.18
N MET A 337 -0.92 1.83 15.86
CA MET A 337 -0.81 0.87 14.75
C MET A 337 -1.64 -0.39 14.98
N ALA A 338 -1.86 -0.78 16.24
CA ALA A 338 -2.78 -1.87 16.59
C ALA A 338 -4.25 -1.56 16.27
N LEU A 339 -4.64 -0.30 16.15
CA LEU A 339 -6.02 0.14 15.89
C LEU A 339 -6.22 0.71 14.49
N SER A 340 -5.21 1.36 13.92
CA SER A 340 -5.32 2.27 12.77
C SER A 340 -5.76 1.62 11.46
N GLN A 341 -5.60 0.31 11.33
CA GLN A 341 -5.92 -0.41 10.10
C GLN A 341 -7.15 -1.32 10.23
N MET A 342 -7.82 -1.30 11.38
CA MET A 342 -9.03 -2.08 11.60
C MET A 342 -10.21 -1.62 10.74
N ASP A 343 -10.19 -0.36 10.29
CA ASP A 343 -11.20 0.19 9.38
C ASP A 343 -11.12 -0.39 7.96
N VAL A 344 -9.96 -0.89 7.54
CA VAL A 344 -9.72 -1.32 6.13
C VAL A 344 -10.64 -2.48 5.72
N PRO A 345 -10.67 -3.64 6.40
CA PRO A 345 -11.54 -4.74 6.02
C PRO A 345 -13.02 -4.40 6.19
N THR A 346 -13.38 -3.66 7.23
CA THR A 346 -14.77 -3.25 7.49
C THR A 346 -15.28 -2.28 6.44
N ARG A 347 -14.46 -1.34 6.00
CA ARG A 347 -14.77 -0.40 4.91
C ARG A 347 -14.99 -1.13 3.58
N GLN A 348 -14.09 -2.06 3.22
CA GLN A 348 -14.24 -2.85 2.00
C GLN A 348 -15.52 -3.65 2.01
N SER A 349 -15.84 -4.31 3.13
CA SER A 349 -17.09 -5.05 3.30
C SER A 349 -18.31 -4.13 3.23
N TYR A 350 -18.25 -2.94 3.83
CA TYR A 350 -19.35 -1.99 3.82
C TYR A 350 -19.70 -1.47 2.41
N ILE A 351 -18.67 -1.12 1.62
CA ILE A 351 -18.86 -0.64 0.23
C ILE A 351 -19.68 -1.63 -0.60
N VAL A 352 -19.31 -2.92 -0.53
CA VAL A 352 -19.99 -3.96 -1.33
C VAL A 352 -21.35 -4.37 -0.75
N ALA A 353 -21.58 -4.15 0.52
CA ALA A 353 -22.82 -4.50 1.20
C ALA A 353 -23.95 -3.46 1.01
N VAL A 354 -23.61 -2.19 0.70
CA VAL A 354 -24.60 -1.11 0.54
C VAL A 354 -25.05 -0.88 -0.91
N VAL A 355 -24.51 -1.65 -1.86
CA VAL A 355 -24.87 -1.60 -3.28
C VAL A 355 -25.38 -2.95 -3.76
N LYS A 356 -26.06 -2.96 -4.93
CA LYS A 356 -26.49 -4.21 -5.57
C LYS A 356 -25.28 -5.04 -6.02
N GLU A 357 -25.47 -6.33 -6.15
CA GLU A 357 -24.40 -7.28 -6.51
C GLU A 357 -23.71 -6.90 -7.81
N GLU A 358 -24.47 -6.51 -8.83
CA GLU A 358 -23.96 -6.11 -10.13
C GLU A 358 -23.15 -4.81 -10.09
N GLU A 359 -23.35 -3.97 -9.07
CA GLU A 359 -22.73 -2.66 -8.91
C GLU A 359 -21.47 -2.69 -8.05
N ARG A 360 -21.17 -3.81 -7.36
CA ARG A 360 -20.06 -3.92 -6.37
C ARG A 360 -18.70 -3.54 -6.94
N THR A 361 -18.38 -4.03 -8.14
CA THR A 361 -17.09 -3.74 -8.79
C THR A 361 -16.93 -2.26 -9.11
N ALA A 362 -18.00 -1.63 -9.64
CA ALA A 362 -17.98 -0.21 -9.95
C ALA A 362 -17.87 0.65 -8.68
N ALA A 363 -18.60 0.29 -7.63
CA ALA A 363 -18.55 0.99 -6.34
C ALA A 363 -17.15 0.92 -5.69
N ALA A 364 -16.54 -0.26 -5.65
CA ALA A 364 -15.18 -0.46 -5.15
C ALA A 364 -14.14 0.30 -6.00
N GLY A 365 -14.28 0.28 -7.32
CA GLY A 365 -13.40 1.00 -8.24
C GLY A 365 -13.44 2.51 -8.03
N ILE A 366 -14.63 3.11 -7.99
CA ILE A 366 -14.82 4.57 -7.80
C ILE A 366 -14.24 5.01 -6.45
N THR A 367 -14.56 4.31 -5.37
CA THR A 367 -14.07 4.65 -4.03
C THR A 367 -12.55 4.51 -3.93
N ASN A 368 -11.94 3.46 -4.52
CA ASN A 368 -10.49 3.27 -4.52
C ASN A 368 -9.76 4.35 -5.35
N ILE A 369 -10.26 4.71 -6.54
CA ILE A 369 -9.68 5.77 -7.35
C ILE A 369 -9.72 7.10 -6.59
N SER A 370 -10.87 7.46 -6.00
CA SER A 370 -11.02 8.67 -5.20
C SER A 370 -9.99 8.73 -4.07
N ARG A 371 -9.80 7.65 -3.34
CA ARG A 371 -8.82 7.54 -2.26
C ARG A 371 -7.38 7.69 -2.74
N ASN A 372 -7.00 6.95 -3.78
CA ASN A 372 -5.62 6.93 -4.25
C ASN A 372 -5.19 8.29 -4.84
N VAL A 373 -6.08 8.95 -5.59
CA VAL A 373 -5.81 10.27 -6.16
C VAL A 373 -5.62 11.33 -5.07
N THR A 374 -6.48 11.34 -4.07
CA THR A 374 -6.39 12.33 -2.98
C THR A 374 -5.21 12.04 -2.06
N GLN A 375 -4.90 10.78 -1.79
CA GLN A 375 -3.70 10.41 -1.04
C GLN A 375 -2.42 10.84 -1.76
N ALA A 376 -2.40 10.74 -3.10
CA ALA A 376 -1.21 11.10 -3.88
C ALA A 376 -0.84 12.58 -3.76
N ALA A 377 -1.81 13.48 -3.61
CA ALA A 377 -1.57 14.92 -3.43
C ALA A 377 -1.03 15.31 -2.04
N SER A 378 -1.27 14.47 -1.05
CA SER A 378 -1.07 14.80 0.37
C SER A 378 0.38 15.05 0.80
N PRO A 379 1.38 14.27 0.37
CA PRO A 379 2.76 14.48 0.84
C PRO A 379 3.36 15.83 0.43
N SER A 380 2.97 16.39 -0.71
CA SER A 380 3.40 17.75 -1.09
C SER A 380 2.82 18.81 -0.16
N VAL A 381 1.56 18.64 0.25
CA VAL A 381 0.94 19.53 1.25
C VAL A 381 1.60 19.34 2.62
N ALA A 382 1.88 18.10 3.03
CA ALA A 382 2.62 17.83 4.26
C ALA A 382 4.03 18.45 4.25
N GLY A 383 4.75 18.34 3.13
CA GLY A 383 6.06 18.96 2.95
C GLY A 383 6.01 20.48 3.02
N TYR A 384 4.99 21.11 2.41
CA TYR A 384 4.74 22.55 2.52
C TYR A 384 4.47 22.97 3.97
N ILE A 385 3.64 22.21 4.69
CA ILE A 385 3.34 22.46 6.11
C ILE A 385 4.62 22.37 6.96
N LEU A 386 5.43 21.32 6.75
CA LEU A 386 6.69 21.11 7.46
C LEU A 386 7.70 22.26 7.22
N GLN A 387 7.73 22.79 5.99
CA GLN A 387 8.62 23.89 5.66
C GLN A 387 8.13 25.24 6.20
N SER A 388 6.81 25.44 6.25
CA SER A 388 6.20 26.74 6.57
C SER A 388 5.95 26.96 8.06
N LEU A 389 5.75 25.87 8.82
CA LEU A 389 5.46 25.94 10.25
C LEU A 389 6.66 25.47 11.09
N PRO A 390 7.03 26.20 12.17
CA PRO A 390 8.10 25.81 13.07
C PRO A 390 7.72 24.63 13.99
N PHE A 391 6.82 23.76 13.53
CA PHE A 391 6.30 22.62 14.28
C PHE A 391 6.38 21.35 13.44
N LEU A 392 7.46 20.60 13.63
CA LEU A 392 7.74 19.35 12.89
C LEU A 392 6.61 18.31 12.94
N SER A 393 5.80 18.34 14.00
CA SER A 393 4.70 17.38 14.18
C SER A 393 3.36 17.85 13.58
N ALA A 394 3.32 19.00 12.90
CA ALA A 394 2.09 19.55 12.31
C ALA A 394 1.33 18.54 11.43
N PRO A 395 1.96 17.75 10.54
CA PRO A 395 1.25 16.76 9.73
C PRO A 395 0.48 15.72 10.55
N PHE A 396 0.99 15.34 11.72
CA PHE A 396 0.32 14.39 12.63
C PHE A 396 -0.95 14.99 13.22
N VAL A 397 -0.89 16.26 13.64
CA VAL A 397 -2.06 16.97 14.20
C VAL A 397 -3.11 17.20 13.12
N PHE A 398 -2.73 17.76 11.96
CA PHE A 398 -3.66 17.97 10.86
C PHE A 398 -4.26 16.65 10.37
N GLY A 399 -3.42 15.63 10.16
CA GLY A 399 -3.89 14.30 9.77
C GLY A 399 -4.87 13.71 10.78
N GLY A 400 -4.57 13.77 12.08
CA GLY A 400 -5.42 13.27 13.14
C GLY A 400 -6.76 13.99 13.24
N VAL A 401 -6.74 15.33 13.20
CA VAL A 401 -7.97 16.14 13.28
C VAL A 401 -8.88 15.90 12.07
N ILE A 402 -8.33 15.90 10.85
CA ILE A 402 -9.11 15.66 9.64
C ILE A 402 -9.72 14.26 9.66
N LYS A 403 -8.97 13.24 10.11
CA LYS A 403 -9.48 11.87 10.24
C LYS A 403 -10.58 11.73 11.29
N ILE A 404 -10.45 12.39 12.45
CA ILE A 404 -11.51 12.41 13.45
C ILE A 404 -12.76 13.09 12.89
N ALA A 405 -12.62 14.22 12.20
CA ALA A 405 -13.76 14.88 11.55
C ALA A 405 -14.43 13.96 10.52
N TYR A 406 -13.63 13.27 9.69
CA TYR A 406 -14.15 12.25 8.78
C TYR A 406 -14.94 11.17 9.51
N ASP A 407 -14.41 10.59 10.59
CA ASP A 407 -15.06 9.52 11.36
C ASP A 407 -16.41 9.98 11.94
N VAL A 408 -16.45 11.18 12.50
CA VAL A 408 -17.67 11.77 13.05
C VAL A 408 -18.73 11.98 11.94
N ILE A 409 -18.33 12.56 10.80
CA ILE A 409 -19.23 12.77 9.66
C ILE A 409 -19.72 11.43 9.08
N LEU A 410 -18.83 10.43 8.97
CA LEU A 410 -19.19 9.08 8.51
C LEU A 410 -20.24 8.47 9.42
N TYR A 411 -20.01 8.51 10.73
CA TYR A 411 -20.92 7.96 11.73
C TYR A 411 -22.33 8.55 11.62
N PHE A 412 -22.45 9.88 11.65
CA PHE A 412 -23.77 10.53 11.58
C PHE A 412 -24.50 10.31 10.26
N ASN A 413 -23.79 10.19 9.13
CA ASN A 413 -24.42 9.95 7.83
C ASN A 413 -24.83 8.49 7.60
N PHE A 414 -24.11 7.52 8.20
CA PHE A 414 -24.24 6.11 7.80
C PHE A 414 -24.63 5.15 8.94
N ARG A 415 -24.68 5.57 10.20
CA ARG A 415 -25.04 4.71 11.34
C ARG A 415 -26.41 4.02 11.19
N ASN A 416 -27.35 4.66 10.49
CA ASN A 416 -28.69 4.12 10.26
C ASN A 416 -28.78 3.27 8.97
N MET A 417 -27.74 3.27 8.14
CA MET A 417 -27.70 2.51 6.89
C MET A 417 -27.02 1.16 7.13
N LYS A 418 -27.76 0.26 7.78
CA LYS A 418 -27.28 -1.10 8.05
C LYS A 418 -27.32 -1.95 6.79
N PRO A 419 -26.26 -2.72 6.49
CA PRO A 419 -26.27 -3.75 5.45
C PRO A 419 -27.37 -4.80 5.69
N PRO A 420 -27.86 -5.47 4.62
CA PRO A 420 -28.93 -6.48 4.75
C PRO A 420 -28.61 -7.58 5.76
N ASP A 421 -27.34 -7.97 5.86
CA ASP A 421 -26.87 -9.05 6.75
C ASP A 421 -26.83 -8.61 8.24
N GLU A 422 -26.59 -7.31 8.52
CA GLU A 422 -26.66 -6.75 9.88
C GLU A 422 -28.09 -6.51 10.39
N LYS A 423 -29.08 -6.52 9.49
CA LYS A 423 -30.49 -6.37 9.85
C LYS A 423 -31.11 -7.66 10.41
N LYS A 424 -30.41 -8.80 10.26
CA LYS A 424 -30.87 -10.11 10.69
C LYS A 424 -30.33 -10.52 12.05
N GLN A 425 -29.42 -9.74 12.62
CA GLN A 425 -28.93 -9.85 14.00
C GLN A 425 -29.64 -8.83 14.91
#